data_b5f260f28b3f3e3abeb010d14d9d44b3
#
_entry.id   b5f260f28b3f3e3abeb010d14d9d44b3
#
_cell.length_a   1.000
_cell.length_b   1.000
_cell.length_c   1.000
_cell.angle_alpha   90.00
_cell.angle_beta   90.00
_cell.angle_gamma   90.00
#
_symmetry.space_group_name_H-M   'P 1'
#
loop_
_entity.id
_entity.type
_entity.pdbx_description
1 polymer ?
#
loop_
_entity_poly.entity_id
_entity_poly.type
_entity_poly.pdbx_seq_one_letter_code
_entity_poly.pdbx_strand_id
1 'polypeptide(L)'
;MIVVDNHSSDGTTELLAQMAEADTRLVHLIPERNDLCIGGCWNLAVHHELCGEFAVQLDSDDVYSGPDTLAKIVAAFREQKCAMVVGTYQMTDFQMNPIPPGVIDHKEWTEGNGRNNALRINGLGAPRAFWTPLLRKLDLPNTSYGEVYARGLRISREYRIGRIYDGLYCCRRWEGNSDAALEIEKVNANNLYKDRVRTWELEARIALNRK
;
A
#
# COMPACT_ATOMS: atom_id res chain seq x y z
N MET A 1 11.34 -8.10 -8.53
CA MET A 1 10.71 -7.84 -7.21
C MET A 1 11.78 -7.25 -6.29
N ILE A 2 11.45 -6.23 -5.51
CA ILE A 2 12.37 -5.65 -4.53
C ILE A 2 11.79 -5.97 -3.15
N VAL A 3 12.55 -6.67 -2.33
CA VAL A 3 12.19 -7.03 -0.95
C VAL A 3 13.09 -6.27 0.00
N VAL A 4 12.50 -5.52 0.93
CA VAL A 4 13.22 -4.85 2.01
C VAL A 4 13.08 -5.68 3.27
N ASP A 5 14.17 -6.29 3.68
CA ASP A 5 14.30 -7.03 4.92
C ASP A 5 14.75 -6.07 6.04
N ASN A 6 13.81 -5.70 6.88
CA ASN A 6 14.09 -4.74 7.95
C ASN A 6 14.69 -5.42 9.19
N HIS A 7 15.85 -6.04 9.02
CA HIS A 7 16.62 -6.72 10.08
C HIS A 7 15.89 -7.92 10.70
N SER A 8 15.40 -8.84 9.87
CA SER A 8 14.76 -10.08 10.32
C SER A 8 15.74 -10.95 11.12
N SER A 9 15.25 -11.64 12.13
CA SER A 9 16.05 -12.49 13.02
C SER A 9 15.61 -13.95 13.04
N ASP A 10 14.74 -14.35 12.11
CA ASP A 10 14.10 -15.67 12.05
C ASP A 10 14.57 -16.55 10.87
N GLY A 11 15.70 -16.19 10.22
CA GLY A 11 16.21 -16.88 9.04
C GLY A 11 15.69 -16.32 7.70
N THR A 12 14.84 -15.29 7.71
CA THR A 12 14.33 -14.62 6.50
C THR A 12 15.47 -14.01 5.68
N THR A 13 16.45 -13.37 6.34
CA THR A 13 17.61 -12.74 5.70
C THR A 13 18.41 -13.73 4.86
N GLU A 14 18.74 -14.89 5.42
CA GLU A 14 19.49 -15.95 4.75
C GLU A 14 18.71 -16.55 3.59
N LEU A 15 17.41 -16.76 3.78
CA LEU A 15 16.52 -17.26 2.73
C LEU A 15 16.44 -16.29 1.55
N LEU A 16 16.23 -15.00 1.82
CA LEU A 16 16.15 -13.98 0.77
C LEU A 16 17.48 -13.82 0.01
N ALA A 17 18.63 -13.93 0.70
CA ALA A 17 19.94 -13.90 0.06
C ALA A 17 20.09 -15.07 -0.92
N GLN A 18 19.76 -16.30 -0.51
CA GLN A 18 19.81 -17.48 -1.37
C GLN A 18 18.87 -17.35 -2.58
N MET A 19 17.66 -16.84 -2.36
CA MET A 19 16.69 -16.63 -3.45
C MET A 19 17.17 -15.58 -4.46
N ALA A 20 17.81 -14.50 -3.99
CA ALA A 20 18.33 -13.44 -4.86
C ALA A 20 19.55 -13.92 -5.68
N GLU A 21 20.36 -14.82 -5.14
CA GLU A 21 21.43 -15.49 -5.89
C GLU A 21 20.88 -16.40 -7.00
N ALA A 22 19.76 -17.08 -6.73
CA ALA A 22 19.13 -18.00 -7.67
C ALA A 22 18.29 -17.31 -8.75
N ASP A 23 17.72 -16.13 -8.48
CA ASP A 23 16.84 -15.40 -9.39
C ASP A 23 17.17 -13.89 -9.38
N THR A 24 17.83 -13.42 -10.43
CA THR A 24 18.23 -12.01 -10.60
C THR A 24 17.06 -11.01 -10.70
N ARG A 25 15.82 -11.49 -10.80
CA ARG A 25 14.61 -10.65 -10.73
C ARG A 25 14.23 -10.29 -9.29
N LEU A 26 14.84 -10.94 -8.29
CA LEU A 26 14.69 -10.62 -6.88
C LEU A 26 15.86 -9.73 -6.44
N VAL A 27 15.52 -8.57 -5.88
CA VAL A 27 16.47 -7.67 -5.22
C VAL A 27 16.21 -7.73 -3.74
N HIS A 28 17.19 -8.13 -2.96
CA HIS A 28 17.14 -8.16 -1.50
C HIS A 28 17.88 -6.94 -0.94
N LEU A 29 17.18 -6.12 -0.17
CA LEU A 29 17.72 -4.92 0.47
C LEU A 29 17.63 -5.04 1.98
N ILE A 30 18.73 -4.76 2.66
CA ILE A 30 18.76 -4.58 4.12
C ILE A 30 19.07 -3.11 4.38
N PRO A 31 18.21 -2.36 5.10
CA PRO A 31 18.47 -0.96 5.41
C PRO A 31 19.75 -0.80 6.25
N GLU A 32 20.52 0.27 6.01
CA GLU A 32 21.63 0.63 6.90
C GLU A 32 21.13 1.17 8.26
N ARG A 33 19.90 1.67 8.30
CA ARG A 33 19.25 2.26 9.46
C ARG A 33 18.30 1.26 10.13
N ASN A 34 18.28 1.27 11.46
CA ASN A 34 17.39 0.42 12.26
C ASN A 34 16.09 1.09 12.70
N ASP A 35 15.85 2.34 12.27
CA ASP A 35 14.68 3.14 12.64
C ASP A 35 13.66 3.30 11.50
N LEU A 36 13.79 2.49 10.45
CA LEU A 36 12.79 2.46 9.38
C LEU A 36 11.54 1.72 9.84
N CYS A 37 10.42 2.38 9.65
CA CYS A 37 9.10 1.78 9.70
C CYS A 37 8.68 1.29 8.31
N ILE A 38 7.47 0.78 8.16
CA ILE A 38 6.93 0.28 6.88
C ILE A 38 7.10 1.33 5.77
N GLY A 39 6.68 2.58 6.01
CA GLY A 39 6.81 3.65 5.01
C GLY A 39 8.25 3.97 4.62
N GLY A 40 9.19 3.90 5.56
CA GLY A 40 10.62 4.07 5.29
C GLY A 40 11.20 2.93 4.43
N CYS A 41 10.83 1.68 4.72
CA CYS A 41 11.21 0.52 3.91
C CYS A 41 10.66 0.62 2.49
N TRP A 42 9.42 1.10 2.34
CA TRP A 42 8.83 1.38 1.04
C TRP A 42 9.61 2.42 0.25
N ASN A 43 10.01 3.53 0.88
CA ASN A 43 10.81 4.56 0.22
C ASN A 43 12.14 3.98 -0.25
N LEU A 44 12.80 3.15 0.56
CA LEU A 44 14.03 2.47 0.15
C LEU A 44 13.84 1.65 -1.13
N ALA A 45 12.78 0.83 -1.20
CA ALA A 45 12.47 0.05 -2.39
C ALA A 45 12.11 0.92 -3.60
N VAL A 46 11.30 1.97 -3.40
CA VAL A 46 10.83 2.86 -4.48
C VAL A 46 11.97 3.70 -5.07
N HIS A 47 12.93 4.13 -4.25
CA HIS A 47 14.09 4.88 -4.70
C HIS A 47 15.19 4.01 -5.31
N HIS A 48 15.11 2.69 -5.18
CA HIS A 48 16.07 1.79 -5.82
C HIS A 48 16.02 1.93 -7.36
N GLU A 49 17.18 1.88 -8.01
CA GLU A 49 17.31 2.10 -9.45
C GLU A 49 16.51 1.11 -10.32
N LEU A 50 16.36 -0.14 -9.83
CA LEU A 50 15.59 -1.18 -10.50
C LEU A 50 14.07 -1.09 -10.25
N CYS A 51 13.60 -0.12 -9.47
CA CYS A 51 12.17 0.11 -9.33
C CYS A 51 11.60 0.68 -10.63
N GLY A 52 10.66 -0.06 -11.24
CA GLY A 52 10.08 0.28 -12.55
C GLY A 52 9.17 1.50 -12.54
N GLU A 53 8.50 1.72 -13.67
CA GLU A 53 7.56 2.84 -13.87
C GLU A 53 6.41 2.84 -12.86
N PHE A 54 5.97 1.66 -12.44
CA PHE A 54 4.91 1.48 -11.45
C PHE A 54 5.44 0.63 -10.30
N ALA A 55 5.20 1.08 -9.07
CA ALA A 55 5.46 0.35 -7.84
C ALA A 55 4.17 -0.28 -7.33
N VAL A 56 4.15 -1.59 -7.14
CA VAL A 56 2.97 -2.34 -6.67
C VAL A 56 3.29 -3.00 -5.35
N GLN A 57 2.44 -2.80 -4.36
CA GLN A 57 2.61 -3.38 -3.03
C GLN A 57 2.23 -4.86 -3.00
N LEU A 58 3.05 -5.62 -2.28
CA LEU A 58 2.72 -6.94 -1.77
C LEU A 58 3.24 -7.03 -0.34
N ASP A 59 2.36 -7.24 0.60
CA ASP A 59 2.73 -7.49 1.99
C ASP A 59 3.27 -8.92 2.12
N SER A 60 4.23 -9.16 3.03
CA SER A 60 5.00 -10.41 3.07
C SER A 60 4.18 -11.65 3.42
N ASP A 61 3.04 -11.45 4.06
CA ASP A 61 2.09 -12.50 4.46
C ASP A 61 0.90 -12.64 3.50
N ASP A 62 0.84 -11.86 2.43
CA ASP A 62 -0.24 -11.83 1.46
C ASP A 62 0.17 -12.42 0.10
N VAL A 63 -0.80 -12.62 -0.79
CA VAL A 63 -0.56 -13.13 -2.16
C VAL A 63 -1.45 -12.42 -3.18
N TYR A 64 -0.96 -12.30 -4.43
CA TYR A 64 -1.81 -11.94 -5.54
C TYR A 64 -2.75 -13.10 -5.91
N SER A 65 -3.97 -12.80 -6.35
CA SER A 65 -4.98 -13.81 -6.69
C SER A 65 -4.70 -14.58 -7.98
N GLY A 66 -3.80 -14.08 -8.83
CA GLY A 66 -3.47 -14.74 -10.08
C GLY A 66 -2.27 -14.16 -10.81
N PRO A 67 -1.77 -14.84 -11.84
CA PRO A 67 -0.57 -14.45 -12.56
C PRO A 67 -0.74 -13.18 -13.41
N ASP A 68 -1.97 -12.77 -13.71
CA ASP A 68 -2.31 -11.59 -14.52
C ASP A 68 -2.51 -10.31 -13.69
N THR A 69 -2.41 -10.39 -12.36
CA THR A 69 -2.62 -9.26 -11.44
C THR A 69 -1.80 -8.02 -11.83
N LEU A 70 -0.50 -8.18 -12.05
CA LEU A 70 0.36 -7.05 -12.40
C LEU A 70 0.01 -6.47 -13.77
N ALA A 71 -0.33 -7.31 -14.74
CA ALA A 71 -0.75 -6.87 -16.07
C ALA A 71 -2.03 -6.03 -16.02
N LYS A 72 -3.02 -6.46 -15.22
CA LYS A 72 -4.26 -5.71 -14.99
C LYS A 72 -4.01 -4.36 -14.32
N ILE A 73 -3.11 -4.30 -13.35
CA ILE A 73 -2.74 -3.05 -12.68
C ILE A 73 -2.08 -2.08 -13.68
N VAL A 74 -1.14 -2.55 -14.49
CA VAL A 74 -0.48 -1.72 -15.51
C VAL A 74 -1.48 -1.23 -16.57
N ALA A 75 -2.40 -2.09 -17.01
CA ALA A 75 -3.48 -1.70 -17.92
C ALA A 75 -4.34 -0.58 -17.33
N ALA A 76 -4.74 -0.70 -16.04
CA ALA A 76 -5.52 0.31 -15.35
C ALA A 76 -4.80 1.68 -15.28
N PHE A 77 -3.49 1.72 -15.05
CA PHE A 77 -2.72 2.97 -15.10
C PHE A 77 -2.82 3.66 -16.46
N ARG A 78 -2.67 2.89 -17.52
CA ARG A 78 -2.67 3.40 -18.91
C ARG A 78 -4.06 3.84 -19.36
N GLU A 79 -5.08 3.03 -19.11
CA GLU A 79 -6.46 3.28 -19.52
C GLU A 79 -7.10 4.41 -18.72
N GLN A 80 -6.92 4.40 -17.39
CA GLN A 80 -7.54 5.38 -16.50
C GLN A 80 -6.71 6.66 -16.33
N LYS A 81 -5.47 6.71 -16.86
CA LYS A 81 -4.56 7.87 -16.76
C LYS A 81 -4.46 8.40 -15.33
N CYS A 82 -4.15 7.53 -14.40
CA CYS A 82 -4.14 7.80 -12.96
C CYS A 82 -2.72 7.72 -12.38
N ALA A 83 -2.53 8.28 -11.20
CA ALA A 83 -1.23 8.28 -10.50
C ALA A 83 -1.14 7.22 -9.39
N MET A 84 -2.27 6.65 -9.02
CA MET A 84 -2.39 5.55 -8.07
C MET A 84 -3.51 4.63 -8.55
N VAL A 85 -3.38 3.35 -8.31
CA VAL A 85 -4.45 2.35 -8.51
C VAL A 85 -4.73 1.67 -7.18
N VAL A 86 -6.01 1.54 -6.88
CA VAL A 86 -6.53 0.79 -5.72
C VAL A 86 -7.34 -0.37 -6.24
N GLY A 87 -7.06 -1.56 -5.77
CA GLY A 87 -7.75 -2.79 -6.19
C GLY A 87 -8.84 -3.24 -5.23
N THR A 88 -9.25 -4.47 -5.45
CA THR A 88 -10.20 -5.23 -4.64
C THR A 88 -9.46 -6.43 -4.06
N TYR A 89 -9.75 -6.78 -2.81
CA TYR A 89 -9.12 -7.91 -2.16
C TYR A 89 -10.12 -8.79 -1.42
N GLN A 90 -9.74 -10.06 -1.29
CA GLN A 90 -10.45 -11.07 -0.53
C GLN A 90 -9.73 -11.27 0.81
N MET A 91 -10.49 -11.25 1.90
CA MET A 91 -9.98 -11.69 3.20
C MET A 91 -9.96 -13.21 3.25
N THR A 92 -8.83 -13.81 3.60
CA THR A 92 -8.66 -15.27 3.71
C THR A 92 -7.88 -15.64 4.96
N ASP A 93 -7.95 -16.91 5.34
CA ASP A 93 -6.96 -17.56 6.21
C ASP A 93 -5.70 -17.98 5.39
N PHE A 94 -4.72 -18.60 6.05
CA PHE A 94 -3.50 -19.08 5.39
C PHE A 94 -3.74 -20.28 4.46
N GLN A 95 -4.86 -20.97 4.61
CA GLN A 95 -5.32 -22.06 3.73
C GLN A 95 -6.12 -21.53 2.53
N MET A 96 -6.21 -20.19 2.39
CA MET A 96 -6.93 -19.49 1.34
C MET A 96 -8.46 -19.65 1.42
N ASN A 97 -9.02 -20.08 2.57
CA ASN A 97 -10.45 -20.06 2.78
C ASN A 97 -10.94 -18.63 3.03
N PRO A 98 -12.02 -18.20 2.37
CA PRO A 98 -12.60 -16.88 2.64
C PRO A 98 -13.06 -16.74 4.11
N ILE A 99 -12.74 -15.59 4.72
CA ILE A 99 -13.17 -15.24 6.09
C ILE A 99 -13.89 -13.89 6.09
N PRO A 100 -14.74 -13.61 7.08
CA PRO A 100 -15.37 -12.29 7.22
C PRO A 100 -14.35 -11.14 7.31
N PRO A 101 -14.64 -9.98 6.72
CA PRO A 101 -15.87 -9.59 6.04
C PRO A 101 -15.97 -10.03 4.56
N GLY A 102 -15.07 -10.87 4.06
CA GLY A 102 -15.08 -11.35 2.68
C GLY A 102 -14.38 -10.41 1.71
N VAL A 103 -15.06 -9.97 0.67
CA VAL A 103 -14.50 -9.08 -0.35
C VAL A 103 -14.58 -7.63 0.11
N ILE A 104 -13.46 -6.91 -0.05
CA ILE A 104 -13.36 -5.46 0.18
C ILE A 104 -13.08 -4.80 -1.17
N ASP A 105 -14.06 -4.09 -1.71
CA ASP A 105 -14.02 -3.54 -3.08
C ASP A 105 -14.15 -2.02 -3.14
N HIS A 106 -14.40 -1.35 -2.03
CA HIS A 106 -14.59 0.11 -1.97
C HIS A 106 -15.58 0.66 -3.02
N LYS A 107 -16.69 -0.05 -3.26
CA LYS A 107 -17.73 0.38 -4.21
C LYS A 107 -18.35 1.74 -3.87
N GLU A 108 -18.25 2.16 -2.61
CA GLU A 108 -18.62 3.49 -2.16
C GLU A 108 -17.80 4.60 -2.81
N TRP A 109 -16.64 4.27 -3.36
CA TRP A 109 -15.81 5.21 -4.09
C TRP A 109 -16.14 5.20 -5.57
N THR A 110 -16.86 6.20 -6.04
CA THR A 110 -17.24 6.39 -7.44
C THR A 110 -16.46 7.52 -8.10
N GLU A 111 -16.49 7.60 -9.43
CA GLU A 111 -15.91 8.74 -10.14
C GLU A 111 -16.56 10.08 -9.74
N GLY A 112 -17.88 10.08 -9.49
CA GLY A 112 -18.63 11.28 -9.12
C GLY A 112 -18.29 11.84 -7.74
N ASN A 113 -17.92 10.99 -6.77
CA ASN A 113 -17.46 11.42 -5.45
C ASN A 113 -15.93 11.48 -5.32
N GLY A 114 -15.22 10.87 -6.26
CA GLY A 114 -13.79 11.00 -6.55
C GLY A 114 -12.87 11.36 -5.40
N ARG A 115 -12.20 12.50 -5.54
CA ARG A 115 -11.18 13.00 -4.61
C ARG A 115 -11.68 13.15 -3.18
N ASN A 116 -12.93 13.53 -2.97
CA ASN A 116 -13.47 13.81 -1.64
C ASN A 116 -13.80 12.54 -0.87
N ASN A 117 -14.11 11.45 -1.57
CA ASN A 117 -14.40 10.19 -0.89
C ASN A 117 -13.17 9.61 -0.19
N ALA A 118 -11.97 9.89 -0.68
CA ALA A 118 -10.73 9.50 -0.02
C ALA A 118 -10.67 9.97 1.45
N LEU A 119 -11.26 11.13 1.76
CA LEU A 119 -11.34 11.66 3.12
C LEU A 119 -12.33 10.89 4.02
N ARG A 120 -13.26 10.13 3.45
CA ARG A 120 -14.34 9.45 4.19
C ARG A 120 -14.05 7.98 4.46
N ILE A 121 -13.28 7.32 3.58
CA ILE A 121 -12.94 5.91 3.76
C ILE A 121 -11.87 5.73 4.83
N ASN A 122 -11.85 4.57 5.47
CA ASN A 122 -10.91 4.31 6.56
C ASN A 122 -9.55 3.77 6.10
N GLY A 123 -9.39 3.48 4.83
CA GLY A 123 -8.15 3.01 4.23
C GLY A 123 -8.29 2.83 2.73
N LEU A 124 -7.15 2.65 2.06
CA LEU A 124 -7.08 2.32 0.65
C LEU A 124 -6.75 0.83 0.54
N GLY A 125 -7.66 0.04 -0.04
CA GLY A 125 -7.54 -1.40 -0.13
C GLY A 125 -6.40 -1.88 -1.05
N ALA A 126 -5.99 -3.13 -0.84
CA ALA A 126 -4.99 -3.80 -1.66
C ALA A 126 -5.61 -4.34 -2.99
N PRO A 127 -4.77 -4.62 -4.01
CA PRO A 127 -3.41 -4.14 -4.12
C PRO A 127 -3.38 -2.62 -4.29
N ARG A 128 -2.32 -2.00 -3.77
CA ARG A 128 -2.07 -0.56 -3.93
C ARG A 128 -0.89 -0.39 -4.85
N ALA A 129 -1.07 0.41 -5.89
CA ALA A 129 -0.03 0.66 -6.86
C ALA A 129 0.11 2.16 -7.14
N PHE A 130 1.33 2.57 -7.46
CA PHE A 130 1.69 3.97 -7.60
C PHE A 130 2.51 4.19 -8.87
N TRP A 131 2.32 5.34 -9.51
CA TRP A 131 3.25 5.83 -10.51
C TRP A 131 4.54 6.26 -9.81
N THR A 132 5.61 5.51 -10.02
CA THR A 132 6.88 5.63 -9.29
C THR A 132 7.47 7.05 -9.30
N PRO A 133 7.50 7.80 -10.42
CA PRO A 133 8.05 9.16 -10.41
C PRO A 133 7.32 10.11 -9.43
N LEU A 134 6.00 9.98 -9.31
CA LEU A 134 5.25 10.78 -8.34
C LEU A 134 5.51 10.29 -6.91
N LEU A 135 5.54 9.00 -6.68
CA LEU A 135 5.80 8.44 -5.36
C LEU A 135 7.18 8.83 -4.84
N ARG A 136 8.21 8.80 -5.69
CA ARG A 136 9.57 9.30 -5.38
C ARG A 136 9.58 10.78 -4.99
N LYS A 137 8.75 11.60 -5.65
CA LYS A 137 8.65 13.04 -5.33
C LYS A 137 7.97 13.30 -3.99
N LEU A 138 7.07 12.45 -3.60
CA LEU A 138 6.20 12.66 -2.43
C LEU A 138 6.68 11.90 -1.19
N ASP A 139 7.34 10.76 -1.34
CA ASP A 139 7.70 9.78 -0.32
C ASP A 139 6.51 9.33 0.57
N LEU A 140 6.63 8.21 1.23
CA LEU A 140 5.72 7.80 2.29
C LEU A 140 6.24 8.31 3.65
N PRO A 141 5.36 8.68 4.58
CA PRO A 141 5.80 8.97 5.94
C PRO A 141 6.42 7.72 6.58
N ASN A 142 7.52 7.90 7.31
CA ASN A 142 8.20 6.80 8.00
C ASN A 142 7.39 6.38 9.25
N THR A 143 6.30 5.69 9.02
CA THR A 143 5.42 5.13 10.06
C THR A 143 5.05 3.69 9.71
N SER A 144 4.58 2.92 10.70
CA SER A 144 4.07 1.55 10.50
C SER A 144 2.55 1.49 10.45
N TYR A 145 1.87 2.64 10.33
CA TYR A 145 0.41 2.69 10.22
C TYR A 145 -0.03 3.94 9.49
N GLY A 146 -0.90 3.75 8.48
CA GLY A 146 -1.52 4.85 7.76
C GLY A 146 -0.60 5.58 6.76
N GLU A 147 0.61 5.09 6.51
CA GLU A 147 1.58 5.64 5.57
C GLU A 147 1.02 5.70 4.15
N VAL A 148 0.42 4.61 3.68
CA VAL A 148 -0.23 4.54 2.37
C VAL A 148 -1.49 5.42 2.34
N TYR A 149 -2.26 5.44 3.44
CA TYR A 149 -3.46 6.28 3.52
C TYR A 149 -3.11 7.76 3.40
N ALA A 150 -2.12 8.23 4.17
CA ALA A 150 -1.63 9.61 4.10
C ALA A 150 -1.17 9.97 2.68
N ARG A 151 -0.46 9.07 2.02
CA ARG A 151 0.02 9.29 0.66
C ARG A 151 -1.12 9.29 -0.36
N GLY A 152 -2.05 8.35 -0.25
CA GLY A 152 -3.23 8.31 -1.13
C GLY A 152 -4.08 9.57 -1.01
N LEU A 153 -4.28 10.10 0.20
CA LEU A 153 -4.96 11.38 0.40
C LEU A 153 -4.24 12.51 -0.34
N ARG A 154 -2.90 12.60 -0.18
CA ARG A 154 -2.10 13.63 -0.87
C ARG A 154 -2.18 13.50 -2.39
N ILE A 155 -2.12 12.28 -2.92
CA ILE A 155 -2.29 12.02 -4.36
C ILE A 155 -3.69 12.43 -4.82
N SER A 156 -4.74 12.06 -4.09
CA SER A 156 -6.12 12.35 -4.45
C SER A 156 -6.46 13.86 -4.51
N ARG A 157 -5.62 14.72 -3.95
CA ARG A 157 -5.78 16.17 -4.01
C ARG A 157 -5.67 16.71 -5.44
N GLU A 158 -4.71 16.20 -6.20
CA GLU A 158 -4.33 16.74 -7.51
C GLU A 158 -4.41 15.71 -8.63
N TYR A 159 -4.34 14.43 -8.30
CA TYR A 159 -4.26 13.33 -9.26
C TYR A 159 -5.46 12.38 -9.13
N ARG A 160 -5.77 11.71 -10.23
CA ARG A 160 -6.77 10.64 -10.25
C ARG A 160 -6.21 9.39 -9.57
N ILE A 161 -7.07 8.73 -8.78
CA ILE A 161 -6.85 7.37 -8.29
C ILE A 161 -7.73 6.44 -9.10
N GLY A 162 -7.11 5.52 -9.81
CA GLY A 162 -7.78 4.49 -10.60
C GLY A 162 -8.28 3.34 -9.73
N ARG A 163 -9.23 2.56 -10.25
CA ARG A 163 -9.89 1.47 -9.53
C ARG A 163 -9.91 0.21 -10.36
N ILE A 164 -9.74 -0.92 -9.69
CA ILE A 164 -9.97 -2.26 -10.23
C ILE A 164 -10.90 -2.99 -9.28
N TYR A 165 -12.04 -3.45 -9.81
CA TYR A 165 -13.06 -4.16 -9.03
C TYR A 165 -12.90 -5.67 -9.08
N ASP A 166 -12.04 -6.20 -9.97
CA ASP A 166 -11.64 -7.61 -9.94
C ASP A 166 -10.86 -7.88 -8.65
N GLY A 167 -11.11 -9.04 -8.05
CA GLY A 167 -10.35 -9.50 -6.89
C GLY A 167 -8.92 -9.87 -7.30
N LEU A 168 -7.96 -8.99 -7.00
CA LEU A 168 -6.56 -9.15 -7.42
C LEU A 168 -5.61 -9.54 -6.28
N TYR A 169 -6.10 -9.63 -5.06
CA TYR A 169 -5.28 -9.76 -3.87
C TYR A 169 -6.00 -10.58 -2.81
N CYS A 170 -5.28 -11.46 -2.14
CA CYS A 170 -5.75 -12.20 -0.99
C CYS A 170 -5.00 -11.71 0.26
N CYS A 171 -5.72 -11.01 1.12
CA CYS A 171 -5.23 -10.55 2.40
C CYS A 171 -5.39 -11.68 3.41
N ARG A 172 -4.27 -12.31 3.80
CA ARG A 172 -4.26 -13.46 4.70
C ARG A 172 -4.22 -13.03 6.15
N ARG A 173 -5.15 -13.56 6.95
CA ARG A 173 -5.26 -13.23 8.37
C ARG A 173 -4.78 -14.37 9.25
N TRP A 174 -3.99 -14.01 10.26
CA TRP A 174 -3.47 -14.91 11.26
C TRP A 174 -3.14 -14.15 12.55
N GLU A 175 -2.81 -14.86 13.62
CA GLU A 175 -2.55 -14.25 14.93
C GLU A 175 -1.34 -13.30 14.95
N GLY A 176 -0.37 -13.53 14.05
CA GLY A 176 0.83 -12.68 13.93
C GLY A 176 0.67 -11.42 13.07
N ASN A 177 -0.48 -11.14 12.47
CA ASN A 177 -0.68 -9.88 11.77
C ASN A 177 -0.47 -8.70 12.73
N SER A 178 0.23 -7.66 12.27
CA SER A 178 0.59 -6.48 13.07
C SER A 178 -0.62 -5.70 13.63
N ASP A 179 -1.82 -5.96 13.13
CA ASP A 179 -3.08 -5.35 13.55
C ASP A 179 -4.08 -6.35 14.18
N ALA A 180 -3.67 -7.62 14.42
CA ALA A 180 -4.58 -8.67 14.86
C ALA A 180 -5.08 -8.50 16.29
N ALA A 181 -4.26 -7.99 17.21
CA ALA A 181 -4.59 -7.86 18.63
C ALA A 181 -3.99 -6.58 19.22
N LEU A 182 -4.43 -5.44 18.70
CA LEU A 182 -3.96 -4.14 19.19
C LEU A 182 -4.65 -3.75 20.49
N GLU A 183 -3.84 -3.33 21.46
CA GLU A 183 -4.35 -2.67 22.66
C GLU A 183 -5.13 -1.40 22.30
N ILE A 184 -6.15 -1.07 23.12
CA ILE A 184 -7.06 0.04 22.83
C ILE A 184 -6.35 1.39 22.68
N GLU A 185 -5.29 1.61 23.47
CA GLU A 185 -4.45 2.80 23.38
C GLU A 185 -3.79 2.92 22.00
N LYS A 186 -3.30 1.80 21.45
CA LYS A 186 -2.70 1.77 20.10
C LYS A 186 -3.74 2.00 19.02
N VAL A 187 -4.92 1.40 19.15
CA VAL A 187 -6.06 1.66 18.22
C VAL A 187 -6.42 3.14 18.22
N ASN A 188 -6.54 3.74 19.41
CA ASN A 188 -6.86 5.16 19.54
C ASN A 188 -5.77 6.06 18.96
N ALA A 189 -4.49 5.75 19.19
CA ALA A 189 -3.37 6.49 18.62
C ALA A 189 -3.38 6.40 17.08
N ASN A 190 -3.64 5.24 16.52
CA ASN A 190 -3.76 5.00 15.08
C ASN A 190 -4.93 5.80 14.47
N ASN A 191 -6.08 5.81 15.12
CA ASN A 191 -7.24 6.59 14.67
C ASN A 191 -6.97 8.09 14.73
N LEU A 192 -6.38 8.57 15.82
CA LEU A 192 -5.99 9.97 15.98
C LEU A 192 -4.99 10.40 14.90
N TYR A 193 -4.03 9.55 14.56
CA TYR A 193 -3.10 9.82 13.45
C TYR A 193 -3.85 10.01 12.13
N LYS A 194 -4.75 9.09 11.77
CA LYS A 194 -5.56 9.22 10.53
C LYS A 194 -6.43 10.47 10.53
N ASP A 195 -7.04 10.82 11.66
CA ASP A 195 -7.87 12.03 11.75
C ASP A 195 -7.05 13.31 11.58
N ARG A 196 -5.84 13.35 12.14
CA ARG A 196 -4.90 14.46 11.90
C ARG A 196 -4.51 14.56 10.41
N VAL A 197 -4.19 13.45 9.79
CA VAL A 197 -3.87 13.42 8.35
C VAL A 197 -5.04 13.91 7.50
N ARG A 198 -6.28 13.49 7.83
CA ARG A 198 -7.50 14.00 7.16
C ARG A 198 -7.67 15.51 7.35
N THR A 199 -7.45 15.99 8.56
CA THR A 199 -7.58 17.41 8.87
C THR A 199 -6.59 18.25 8.06
N TRP A 200 -5.31 17.89 8.06
CA TRP A 200 -4.29 18.58 7.27
C TRP A 200 -4.57 18.54 5.77
N GLU A 201 -5.08 17.41 5.28
CA GLU A 201 -5.47 17.31 3.87
C GLU A 201 -6.66 18.19 3.55
N LEU A 202 -7.66 18.26 4.42
CA LEU A 202 -8.83 19.13 4.25
C LEU A 202 -8.41 20.61 4.24
N GLU A 203 -7.56 21.03 5.17
CA GLU A 203 -7.02 22.40 5.24
C GLU A 203 -6.26 22.76 3.96
N ALA A 204 -5.44 21.83 3.45
CA ALA A 204 -4.70 22.04 2.20
C ALA A 204 -5.64 22.20 1.00
N ARG A 205 -6.75 21.43 0.93
CA ARG A 205 -7.76 21.57 -0.13
C ARG A 205 -8.52 22.89 -0.03
N ILE A 206 -8.86 23.32 1.17
CA ILE A 206 -9.51 24.63 1.40
C ILE A 206 -8.58 25.75 0.93
N ALA A 207 -7.30 25.68 1.26
CA ALA A 207 -6.32 26.69 0.83
C ALA A 207 -6.15 26.75 -0.70
N LEU A 208 -6.21 25.59 -1.39
CA LEU A 208 -6.17 25.55 -2.85
C LEU A 208 -7.41 26.17 -3.50
N ASN A 209 -8.59 25.95 -2.92
CA ASN A 209 -9.85 26.46 -3.46
C ASN A 209 -10.07 27.97 -3.21
N ARG A 210 -9.26 28.60 -2.37
CA ARG A 210 -9.29 30.05 -2.11
C ARG A 210 -8.40 30.87 -3.04
N LYS A 211 -7.59 30.19 -3.85
CA LYS A 211 -6.76 30.80 -4.91
C LYS A 211 -7.49 30.86 -6.23
#